data_13fa4e0c843cc9d115067da3ffd329d2
#
_entry.id   13fa4e0c843cc9d115067da3ffd329d2
#
_cell.length_a   1.000
_cell.length_b   1.000
_cell.length_c   1.000
_cell.angle_alpha   90.00
_cell.angle_beta   90.00
_cell.angle_gamma   90.00
#
_symmetry.space_group_name_H-M   'P 1'
#
loop_
_entity.id
_entity.type
_entity.pdbx_description
1 polymer ?
#
loop_
_entity_poly.entity_id
_entity_poly.type
_entity_poly.pdbx_seq_one_letter_code
_entity_poly.pdbx_strand_id
1 'polypeptide(L)'
;MSNPIQSNPFTVNDKTYHPAPKPIVVICMDGSADEYLDSNMAFDRLPNIKKIARQGYRGMVRGALPSFTNVNNSSIVTGVTPAEHGICGNFFYDKEKDEEVMMNSSSYLRRDTILAAAANAGRKVAVVTAKEKLRDILSYKLDGGIAFSAEKANQAKMDTHGIEKVEDVVGYQTPAIYSPEASLFVLRAGVALIEKGMADFLYLSLTDYMQHTYAPDAEESLKFYEDQDRELGKLLALGAIIGATADHGMNAKITAEGTPNVLYIETMLTEKFGTGFRVICPITDPYVKHHGALGSYVVVHIDDQQIIPEVKNWLSVQSGISEVYDKEIGCRILEQPFDRTGDLFVLSGRDVVVGKTPNDHDLKALDGTLRSHGGRYEEMVPLLISHPLNDTYKRKAMGDPRNFDVFDFTINGTNI
;
A
#
# COMPACT_ATOMS: atom_id res chain seq x y z
N MET A 1 22.49 28.43 -10.55
CA MET A 1 22.82 27.71 -9.30
C MET A 1 21.49 27.32 -8.68
N SER A 2 21.23 26.04 -8.45
CA SER A 2 20.02 25.58 -7.74
C SER A 2 20.05 26.09 -6.32
N ASN A 3 18.92 26.58 -5.81
CA ASN A 3 18.82 26.94 -4.37
C ASN A 3 19.17 25.73 -3.52
N PRO A 4 19.86 25.92 -2.39
CA PRO A 4 20.17 24.81 -1.49
C PRO A 4 18.89 24.15 -0.97
N ILE A 5 18.91 22.81 -0.87
CA ILE A 5 17.79 22.04 -0.34
C ILE A 5 17.58 22.41 1.14
N GLN A 6 16.36 22.79 1.50
CA GLN A 6 16.01 23.13 2.87
C GLN A 6 16.06 21.89 3.78
N SER A 7 16.56 22.05 4.99
CA SER A 7 16.69 20.98 6.00
C SER A 7 15.98 21.33 7.31
N ASN A 8 14.96 22.20 7.25
CA ASN A 8 14.21 22.58 8.45
C ASN A 8 13.52 21.35 9.04
N PRO A 9 13.64 21.10 10.36
CA PRO A 9 12.85 20.10 11.03
C PRO A 9 11.36 20.42 10.97
N PHE A 10 10.53 19.39 10.96
CA PHE A 10 9.07 19.53 11.02
C PHE A 10 8.47 18.42 11.89
N THR A 11 7.32 18.71 12.48
CA THR A 11 6.59 17.77 13.34
C THR A 11 5.19 17.53 12.78
N VAL A 12 4.78 16.29 12.73
CA VAL A 12 3.46 15.84 12.32
C VAL A 12 3.09 14.57 13.09
N ASN A 13 1.84 14.47 13.55
CA ASN A 13 1.33 13.31 14.28
C ASN A 13 2.29 12.85 15.40
N ASP A 14 2.71 13.81 16.24
CA ASP A 14 3.58 13.63 17.41
C ASP A 14 5.02 13.12 17.10
N LYS A 15 5.41 13.08 15.82
CA LYS A 15 6.77 12.68 15.39
C LYS A 15 7.49 13.85 14.72
N THR A 16 8.72 14.10 15.16
CA THR A 16 9.61 15.12 14.56
C THR A 16 10.57 14.48 13.57
N TYR A 17 10.70 15.09 12.41
CA TYR A 17 11.56 14.69 11.31
C TYR A 17 12.68 15.72 11.12
N HIS A 18 13.92 15.23 10.93
CA HIS A 18 15.14 16.05 10.75
C HIS A 18 15.77 15.73 9.38
N PRO A 19 15.20 16.25 8.27
CA PRO A 19 15.66 15.90 6.94
C PRO A 19 17.04 16.45 6.64
N ALA A 20 17.93 15.64 6.08
CA ALA A 20 19.20 16.09 5.52
C ALA A 20 18.98 17.00 4.29
N PRO A 21 19.96 17.88 3.95
CA PRO A 21 19.92 18.75 2.76
C PRO A 21 20.23 17.96 1.47
N LYS A 22 19.54 16.84 1.27
CA LYS A 22 19.62 15.93 0.13
C LYS A 22 18.23 15.59 -0.38
N PRO A 23 18.07 15.12 -1.62
CA PRO A 23 16.82 14.56 -2.06
C PRO A 23 16.42 13.36 -1.18
N ILE A 24 15.17 13.30 -0.76
CA ILE A 24 14.58 12.18 -0.01
C ILE A 24 13.51 11.56 -0.88
N VAL A 25 13.58 10.25 -1.08
CA VAL A 25 12.63 9.49 -1.88
C VAL A 25 12.12 8.32 -1.06
N VAL A 26 10.81 8.27 -0.82
CA VAL A 26 10.15 7.10 -0.24
C VAL A 26 9.32 6.42 -1.32
N ILE A 27 9.51 5.12 -1.48
CA ILE A 27 8.88 4.30 -2.52
C ILE A 27 7.99 3.25 -1.84
N CYS A 28 6.72 3.20 -2.25
CA CYS A 28 5.83 2.09 -1.97
C CYS A 28 5.81 1.15 -3.19
N MET A 29 6.43 -0.01 -3.04
CA MET A 29 6.48 -1.07 -4.04
C MET A 29 5.24 -1.95 -3.88
N ASP A 30 4.09 -1.48 -4.36
CA ASP A 30 2.76 -2.09 -4.20
C ASP A 30 2.79 -3.61 -4.47
N GLY A 31 2.27 -4.40 -3.54
CA GLY A 31 2.18 -5.86 -3.64
C GLY A 31 3.50 -6.63 -3.55
N SER A 32 4.61 -5.96 -3.25
CA SER A 32 5.94 -6.57 -3.27
C SER A 32 6.22 -7.38 -2.00
N ALA A 33 5.88 -8.66 -2.02
CA ALA A 33 6.38 -9.64 -1.06
C ALA A 33 7.91 -9.79 -1.18
N ASP A 34 8.56 -10.25 -0.11
CA ASP A 34 10.02 -10.40 -0.08
C ASP A 34 10.55 -11.39 -1.14
N GLU A 35 9.76 -12.40 -1.48
CA GLU A 35 10.09 -13.40 -2.50
C GLU A 35 10.34 -12.79 -3.89
N TYR A 36 9.75 -11.65 -4.21
CA TYR A 36 10.04 -10.92 -5.46
C TYR A 36 11.45 -10.30 -5.47
N LEU A 37 12.03 -10.04 -4.31
CA LEU A 37 13.33 -9.39 -4.16
C LEU A 37 14.46 -10.36 -3.80
N ASP A 38 14.16 -11.46 -3.13
CA ASP A 38 15.15 -12.38 -2.52
C ASP A 38 14.99 -13.84 -2.94
N SER A 39 14.23 -14.15 -3.96
CA SER A 39 14.32 -15.50 -4.55
C SER A 39 15.74 -15.71 -5.10
N ASN A 40 16.24 -16.95 -5.06
CA ASN A 40 17.57 -17.30 -5.59
C ASN A 40 17.81 -16.83 -7.03
N MET A 41 16.75 -16.54 -7.78
CA MET A 41 16.79 -16.01 -9.14
C MET A 41 16.76 -14.48 -9.20
N ALA A 42 16.01 -13.82 -8.30
CA ALA A 42 15.79 -12.38 -8.33
C ALA A 42 17.01 -11.60 -7.81
N PHE A 43 17.57 -11.98 -6.66
CA PHE A 43 18.57 -11.16 -5.95
C PHE A 43 19.85 -10.88 -6.76
N ASP A 44 20.29 -11.83 -7.61
CA ASP A 44 21.45 -11.61 -8.47
C ASP A 44 21.15 -10.71 -9.67
N ARG A 45 19.88 -10.54 -10.02
CA ARG A 45 19.40 -9.67 -11.11
C ARG A 45 19.13 -8.23 -10.63
N LEU A 46 19.20 -7.94 -9.31
CA LEU A 46 18.87 -6.66 -8.68
C LEU A 46 20.11 -5.99 -8.03
N PRO A 47 21.08 -5.51 -8.83
CA PRO A 47 22.36 -5.01 -8.33
C PRO A 47 22.23 -3.79 -7.41
N ASN A 48 21.25 -2.91 -7.60
CA ASN A 48 21.06 -1.73 -6.77
C ASN A 48 20.37 -2.08 -5.45
N ILE A 49 19.36 -2.94 -5.45
CA ILE A 49 18.76 -3.50 -4.22
C ILE A 49 19.81 -4.28 -3.42
N LYS A 50 20.64 -5.08 -4.10
CA LYS A 50 21.77 -5.79 -3.48
C LYS A 50 22.78 -4.82 -2.87
N LYS A 51 23.06 -3.68 -3.52
CA LYS A 51 23.91 -2.62 -2.99
C LYS A 51 23.28 -1.99 -1.74
N ILE A 52 21.99 -1.67 -1.74
CA ILE A 52 21.25 -1.16 -0.58
C ILE A 52 21.35 -2.14 0.59
N ALA A 53 21.08 -3.43 0.35
CA ALA A 53 21.16 -4.46 1.39
C ALA A 53 22.55 -4.57 2.06
N ARG A 54 23.62 -4.33 1.29
CA ARG A 54 25.01 -4.43 1.78
C ARG A 54 25.53 -3.15 2.42
N GLN A 55 25.16 -1.99 1.92
CA GLN A 55 25.71 -0.68 2.32
C GLN A 55 24.75 0.13 3.20
N GLY A 56 23.47 -0.16 3.13
CA GLY A 56 22.42 0.47 3.90
C GLY A 56 21.75 -0.50 4.88
N TYR A 57 20.44 -0.69 4.72
CA TYR A 57 19.65 -1.63 5.51
C TYR A 57 18.63 -2.35 4.64
N ARG A 58 18.46 -3.65 4.86
CA ARG A 58 17.34 -4.46 4.39
C ARG A 58 16.82 -5.33 5.53
N GLY A 59 15.52 -5.33 5.71
CA GLY A 59 14.84 -6.15 6.70
C GLY A 59 13.37 -6.31 6.36
N MET A 60 12.63 -7.03 7.22
CA MET A 60 11.19 -7.18 7.11
C MET A 60 10.49 -6.31 8.14
N VAL A 61 9.37 -5.75 7.75
CA VAL A 61 8.50 -4.92 8.60
C VAL A 61 7.05 -5.35 8.45
N ARG A 62 6.24 -5.03 9.44
CA ARG A 62 4.83 -5.38 9.43
C ARG A 62 3.99 -4.23 8.88
N GLY A 63 3.18 -4.49 7.87
CA GLY A 63 2.15 -3.56 7.38
C GLY A 63 1.01 -3.38 8.37
N ALA A 64 0.12 -2.43 8.07
CA ALA A 64 -1.17 -2.31 8.74
C ALA A 64 -2.14 -3.35 8.19
N LEU A 65 -3.07 -3.80 9.04
CA LEU A 65 -4.19 -4.64 8.64
C LEU A 65 -5.47 -3.80 8.51
N PRO A 66 -6.36 -4.17 7.58
CA PRO A 66 -6.14 -5.14 6.51
C PRO A 66 -5.01 -4.70 5.58
N SER A 67 -4.25 -5.68 5.07
CA SER A 67 -3.14 -5.42 4.17
C SER A 67 -3.64 -5.04 2.76
N PHE A 68 -4.21 -3.83 2.67
CA PHE A 68 -4.77 -3.21 1.47
C PHE A 68 -4.11 -1.88 1.15
N THR A 69 -4.15 -1.54 -0.13
CA THR A 69 -3.43 -0.39 -0.69
C THR A 69 -3.79 0.94 -0.02
N ASN A 70 -5.10 1.30 0.08
CA ASN A 70 -5.49 2.59 0.66
C ASN A 70 -5.11 2.67 2.15
N VAL A 71 -5.27 1.57 2.90
CA VAL A 71 -4.94 1.48 4.33
C VAL A 71 -3.45 1.75 4.55
N ASN A 72 -2.61 0.99 3.87
CA ASN A 72 -1.17 1.06 4.10
C ASN A 72 -0.53 2.31 3.49
N ASN A 73 -0.95 2.75 2.31
CA ASN A 73 -0.48 4.02 1.76
C ASN A 73 -0.86 5.19 2.68
N SER A 74 -2.09 5.19 3.26
CA SER A 74 -2.49 6.20 4.26
C SER A 74 -1.63 6.12 5.52
N SER A 75 -1.36 4.91 6.04
CA SER A 75 -0.46 4.71 7.18
C SER A 75 0.95 5.21 6.87
N ILE A 76 1.50 4.91 5.70
CA ILE A 76 2.85 5.34 5.28
C ILE A 76 2.95 6.87 5.24
N VAL A 77 2.00 7.56 4.59
CA VAL A 77 2.10 9.02 4.43
C VAL A 77 1.71 9.80 5.69
N THR A 78 1.06 9.18 6.67
CA THR A 78 0.73 9.81 7.95
C THR A 78 1.64 9.37 9.09
N GLY A 79 2.30 8.22 8.97
CA GLY A 79 3.16 7.63 10.00
C GLY A 79 2.41 7.08 11.22
N VAL A 80 1.08 6.78 11.07
CA VAL A 80 0.21 6.30 12.15
C VAL A 80 -0.68 5.13 11.70
N THR A 81 -1.39 4.54 12.65
CA THR A 81 -2.25 3.37 12.44
C THR A 81 -3.58 3.71 11.76
N PRO A 82 -4.29 2.73 11.17
CA PRO A 82 -5.64 2.91 10.64
C PRO A 82 -6.64 3.48 11.64
N ALA A 83 -6.55 3.08 12.91
CA ALA A 83 -7.38 3.61 14.00
C ALA A 83 -7.26 5.14 14.13
N GLU A 84 -6.06 5.67 13.87
CA GLU A 84 -5.78 7.09 13.97
C GLU A 84 -6.09 7.85 12.68
N HIS A 85 -5.65 7.36 11.52
CA HIS A 85 -5.89 8.07 10.25
C HIS A 85 -7.26 7.82 9.64
N GLY A 86 -8.00 6.80 10.11
CA GLY A 86 -9.40 6.58 9.77
C GLY A 86 -9.69 5.83 8.47
N ILE A 87 -8.69 5.44 7.68
CA ILE A 87 -8.86 4.65 6.45
C ILE A 87 -8.83 3.16 6.81
N CYS A 88 -9.96 2.45 6.65
CA CYS A 88 -10.14 1.06 7.07
C CYS A 88 -10.17 0.05 5.92
N GLY A 89 -10.12 0.50 4.68
CA GLY A 89 -10.17 -0.34 3.48
C GLY A 89 -10.11 0.51 2.22
N ASN A 90 -10.18 -0.13 1.06
CA ASN A 90 -10.46 0.55 -0.22
C ASN A 90 -11.97 0.83 -0.35
N PHE A 91 -12.78 0.05 0.38
CA PHE A 91 -14.24 0.06 0.34
C PHE A 91 -14.80 -0.21 1.74
N PHE A 92 -15.90 0.44 2.13
CA PHE A 92 -16.54 0.23 3.43
C PHE A 92 -18.04 0.56 3.38
N TYR A 93 -18.79 0.13 4.41
CA TYR A 93 -20.16 0.54 4.62
C TYR A 93 -20.23 1.76 5.52
N ASP A 94 -20.67 2.88 4.95
CA ASP A 94 -20.92 4.13 5.65
C ASP A 94 -22.31 4.07 6.32
N LYS A 95 -22.34 3.77 7.61
CA LYS A 95 -23.60 3.62 8.37
C LYS A 95 -24.40 4.92 8.46
N GLU A 96 -23.75 6.07 8.39
CA GLU A 96 -24.46 7.36 8.47
C GLU A 96 -25.26 7.66 7.20
N LYS A 97 -24.76 7.17 6.07
CA LYS A 97 -25.40 7.34 4.75
C LYS A 97 -26.20 6.12 4.29
N ASP A 98 -26.06 4.99 5.00
CA ASP A 98 -26.57 3.67 4.58
C ASP A 98 -26.10 3.27 3.17
N GLU A 99 -24.83 3.51 2.87
CA GLU A 99 -24.23 3.28 1.55
C GLU A 99 -22.92 2.50 1.64
N GLU A 100 -22.70 1.61 0.69
CA GLU A 100 -21.41 0.97 0.46
C GLU A 100 -20.58 1.86 -0.50
N VAL A 101 -19.44 2.39 -0.04
CA VAL A 101 -18.69 3.41 -0.78
C VAL A 101 -17.19 3.12 -0.85
N MET A 102 -16.55 3.61 -1.92
CA MET A 102 -15.11 3.61 -2.04
C MET A 102 -14.47 4.63 -1.10
N MET A 103 -13.42 4.22 -0.40
CA MET A 103 -12.68 5.07 0.55
C MET A 103 -11.47 5.73 -0.14
N ASN A 104 -11.75 6.54 -1.18
CA ASN A 104 -10.74 7.17 -2.04
C ASN A 104 -10.57 8.68 -1.77
N SER A 105 -11.50 9.30 -1.03
CA SER A 105 -11.44 10.73 -0.76
C SER A 105 -10.58 11.03 0.47
N SER A 106 -9.77 12.08 0.37
CA SER A 106 -9.02 12.65 1.48
C SER A 106 -9.91 13.14 2.64
N SER A 107 -11.22 13.36 2.40
CA SER A 107 -12.19 13.70 3.44
C SER A 107 -12.35 12.62 4.52
N TYR A 108 -11.98 11.39 4.22
CA TYR A 108 -11.97 10.29 5.19
C TYR A 108 -10.74 10.30 6.09
N LEU A 109 -9.66 11.01 5.68
CA LEU A 109 -8.40 11.04 6.42
C LEU A 109 -8.52 11.96 7.66
N ARG A 110 -8.08 11.47 8.81
CA ARG A 110 -8.19 12.16 10.12
C ARG A 110 -6.87 12.71 10.64
N ARG A 111 -5.77 12.46 9.93
CA ARG A 111 -4.41 12.87 10.29
C ARG A 111 -3.75 13.61 9.13
N ASP A 112 -2.87 14.54 9.46
CA ASP A 112 -2.09 15.26 8.46
C ASP A 112 -1.00 14.36 7.87
N THR A 113 -0.57 14.68 6.64
CA THR A 113 0.46 13.91 5.97
C THR A 113 1.86 14.46 6.25
N ILE A 114 2.84 13.56 6.29
CA ILE A 114 4.27 13.89 6.35
C ILE A 114 4.66 14.76 5.16
N LEU A 115 4.03 14.54 4.02
CA LEU A 115 4.26 15.25 2.76
C LEU A 115 3.84 16.72 2.86
N ALA A 116 2.63 16.99 3.38
CA ALA A 116 2.17 18.36 3.62
C ALA A 116 3.04 19.09 4.65
N ALA A 117 3.43 18.40 5.74
CA ALA A 117 4.31 18.97 6.75
C ALA A 117 5.71 19.31 6.20
N ALA A 118 6.27 18.45 5.34
CA ALA A 118 7.54 18.71 4.65
C ALA A 118 7.46 19.91 3.70
N ALA A 119 6.37 20.05 2.95
CA ALA A 119 6.12 21.20 2.07
C ALA A 119 6.05 22.49 2.88
N ASN A 120 5.31 22.49 4.00
CA ASN A 120 5.22 23.65 4.91
C ASN A 120 6.58 24.01 5.55
N ALA A 121 7.50 23.03 5.68
CA ALA A 121 8.87 23.26 6.15
C ALA A 121 9.82 23.75 5.04
N GLY A 122 9.32 23.94 3.81
CA GLY A 122 10.06 24.51 2.68
C GLY A 122 10.69 23.48 1.73
N ARG A 123 10.34 22.18 1.84
CA ARG A 123 10.75 21.15 0.87
C ARG A 123 9.92 21.27 -0.41
N LYS A 124 10.54 20.98 -1.53
CA LYS A 124 9.83 20.81 -2.81
C LYS A 124 9.28 19.40 -2.88
N VAL A 125 8.01 19.25 -2.51
CA VAL A 125 7.38 17.93 -2.39
C VAL A 125 6.75 17.50 -3.71
N ALA A 126 6.93 16.23 -4.06
CA ALA A 126 6.20 15.58 -5.14
C ALA A 126 5.61 14.24 -4.68
N VAL A 127 4.35 14.03 -5.05
CA VAL A 127 3.60 12.78 -4.91
C VAL A 127 3.32 12.25 -6.30
N VAL A 128 3.85 11.07 -6.61
CA VAL A 128 3.56 10.39 -7.88
C VAL A 128 3.02 9.01 -7.57
N THR A 129 1.81 8.74 -8.03
CA THR A 129 1.16 7.44 -7.86
C THR A 129 0.85 6.80 -9.21
N ALA A 130 0.80 5.49 -9.28
CA ALA A 130 0.37 4.81 -10.50
C ALA A 130 -1.13 5.03 -10.76
N LYS A 131 -1.96 4.92 -9.72
CA LYS A 131 -3.44 4.94 -9.79
C LYS A 131 -3.99 6.32 -9.38
N GLU A 132 -4.86 6.93 -10.19
CA GLU A 132 -5.45 8.26 -9.93
C GLU A 132 -6.25 8.30 -8.62
N LYS A 133 -6.92 7.21 -8.26
CA LYS A 133 -7.75 7.11 -7.06
C LYS A 133 -7.00 7.36 -5.74
N LEU A 134 -5.68 7.12 -5.71
CA LEU A 134 -4.86 7.35 -4.51
C LEU A 134 -4.39 8.81 -4.38
N ARG A 135 -4.34 9.55 -5.49
CA ARG A 135 -3.76 10.89 -5.53
C ARG A 135 -4.37 11.83 -4.50
N ASP A 136 -5.69 11.82 -4.33
CA ASP A 136 -6.39 12.72 -3.40
C ASP A 136 -5.98 12.47 -1.93
N ILE A 137 -5.93 11.21 -1.52
CA ILE A 137 -5.50 10.83 -0.15
C ILE A 137 -4.04 11.22 0.07
N LEU A 138 -3.15 10.87 -0.88
CA LEU A 138 -1.71 11.06 -0.73
C LEU A 138 -1.30 12.53 -0.76
N SER A 139 -2.05 13.38 -1.46
CA SER A 139 -1.81 14.82 -1.54
C SER A 139 -2.65 15.65 -0.56
N TYR A 140 -3.26 15.02 0.43
CA TYR A 140 -4.08 15.73 1.43
C TYR A 140 -3.31 16.87 2.08
N LYS A 141 -3.86 18.10 1.98
CA LYS A 141 -3.27 19.35 2.47
C LYS A 141 -1.88 19.69 1.89
N LEU A 142 -1.52 19.14 0.75
CA LEU A 142 -0.25 19.45 0.07
C LEU A 142 -0.39 20.75 -0.72
N ASP A 143 -0.14 21.89 -0.09
CA ASP A 143 -0.16 23.19 -0.74
C ASP A 143 1.17 23.46 -1.46
N GLY A 144 1.09 23.88 -2.74
CA GLY A 144 2.25 24.24 -3.55
C GLY A 144 3.17 23.08 -3.96
N GLY A 145 2.79 21.84 -3.68
CA GLY A 145 3.49 20.65 -4.12
C GLY A 145 3.03 20.13 -5.48
N ILE A 146 3.74 19.12 -5.99
CA ILE A 146 3.39 18.38 -7.19
C ILE A 146 2.64 17.12 -6.80
N ALA A 147 1.47 16.82 -7.41
CA ALA A 147 0.74 15.58 -7.18
C ALA A 147 0.03 15.13 -8.45
N PHE A 148 0.46 14.01 -9.04
CA PHE A 148 -0.17 13.44 -10.24
C PHE A 148 -0.08 11.90 -10.25
N SER A 149 -0.87 11.29 -11.14
CA SER A 149 -0.84 9.84 -11.39
C SER A 149 -0.23 9.53 -12.75
N ALA A 150 0.41 8.35 -12.86
CA ALA A 150 0.85 7.81 -14.15
C ALA A 150 -0.37 7.54 -15.05
N GLU A 151 -1.47 7.05 -14.49
CA GLU A 151 -2.74 6.76 -15.19
C GLU A 151 -3.27 7.96 -15.98
N LYS A 152 -3.14 9.17 -15.44
CA LYS A 152 -3.64 10.42 -16.04
C LYS A 152 -2.56 11.49 -16.22
N ALA A 153 -1.34 11.08 -16.46
CA ALA A 153 -0.21 12.00 -16.58
C ALA A 153 -0.40 13.05 -17.68
N ASN A 154 -1.01 12.68 -18.82
CA ASN A 154 -1.35 13.58 -19.91
C ASN A 154 -2.49 14.58 -19.61
N GLN A 155 -3.20 14.40 -18.49
CA GLN A 155 -4.29 15.28 -18.04
C GLN A 155 -3.87 16.23 -16.91
N ALA A 156 -2.62 16.13 -16.43
CA ALA A 156 -2.12 16.97 -15.36
C ALA A 156 -2.11 18.45 -15.76
N LYS A 157 -2.57 19.31 -14.82
CA LYS A 157 -2.67 20.76 -15.00
C LYS A 157 -1.96 21.47 -13.86
N MET A 158 -1.36 22.62 -14.15
CA MET A 158 -0.60 23.38 -13.17
C MET A 158 -1.42 23.79 -11.95
N ASP A 159 -2.68 24.18 -12.12
CA ASP A 159 -3.56 24.65 -11.06
C ASP A 159 -4.01 23.54 -10.07
N THR A 160 -4.10 22.30 -10.53
CA THR A 160 -4.62 21.18 -9.73
C THR A 160 -3.59 20.12 -9.38
N HIS A 161 -2.46 20.09 -10.10
CA HIS A 161 -1.43 19.07 -9.91
C HIS A 161 -0.04 19.66 -9.59
N GLY A 162 0.12 21.01 -9.64
CA GLY A 162 1.40 21.69 -9.48
C GLY A 162 2.38 21.43 -10.62
N ILE A 163 1.93 20.80 -11.69
CA ILE A 163 2.72 20.46 -12.89
C ILE A 163 1.81 20.33 -14.10
N GLU A 164 2.35 20.60 -15.27
CA GLU A 164 1.72 20.34 -16.57
C GLU A 164 2.72 19.71 -17.55
N LYS A 165 2.22 19.17 -18.67
CA LYS A 165 3.07 18.53 -19.70
C LYS A 165 3.97 17.44 -19.12
N VAL A 166 3.40 16.60 -18.28
CA VAL A 166 4.13 15.57 -17.53
C VAL A 166 4.89 14.63 -18.49
N GLU A 167 4.30 14.28 -19.63
CA GLU A 167 4.96 13.44 -20.64
C GLU A 167 6.26 14.06 -21.15
N ASP A 168 6.28 15.37 -21.39
CA ASP A 168 7.51 16.10 -21.80
C ASP A 168 8.53 16.16 -20.65
N VAL A 169 8.06 16.32 -19.42
CA VAL A 169 8.92 16.36 -18.23
C VAL A 169 9.59 15.02 -18.00
N VAL A 170 8.82 13.93 -18.06
CA VAL A 170 9.28 12.56 -17.79
C VAL A 170 10.00 11.96 -19.00
N GLY A 171 9.64 12.38 -20.21
CA GLY A 171 10.17 11.86 -21.47
C GLY A 171 9.53 10.55 -21.92
N TYR A 172 8.37 10.21 -21.37
CA TYR A 172 7.61 9.00 -21.69
C TYR A 172 6.12 9.31 -21.82
N GLN A 173 5.42 8.56 -22.67
CA GLN A 173 3.98 8.68 -22.82
C GLN A 173 3.24 8.13 -21.60
N THR A 174 2.04 8.64 -21.34
CA THR A 174 1.12 8.12 -20.32
C THR A 174 0.87 6.62 -20.53
N PRO A 175 1.20 5.75 -19.56
CA PRO A 175 1.07 4.31 -19.72
C PRO A 175 -0.39 3.84 -19.56
N ALA A 176 -0.67 2.64 -20.05
CA ALA A 176 -1.88 1.92 -19.66
C ALA A 176 -1.78 1.53 -18.17
N ILE A 177 -2.87 1.69 -17.41
CA ILE A 177 -2.87 1.43 -15.96
C ILE A 177 -2.58 -0.04 -15.61
N TYR A 178 -3.04 -0.98 -16.43
CA TYR A 178 -2.78 -2.40 -16.28
C TYR A 178 -1.58 -2.84 -17.14
N SER A 179 -0.42 -2.26 -16.83
CA SER A 179 0.84 -2.58 -17.47
C SER A 179 2.01 -2.38 -16.50
N PRO A 180 3.16 -3.05 -16.70
CA PRO A 180 4.37 -2.82 -15.93
C PRO A 180 4.88 -1.37 -16.06
N GLU A 181 4.60 -0.72 -17.20
CA GLU A 181 5.00 0.65 -17.47
C GLU A 181 4.39 1.67 -16.52
N ALA A 182 3.24 1.39 -15.91
CA ALA A 182 2.62 2.29 -14.94
C ALA A 182 3.53 2.51 -13.71
N SER A 183 4.10 1.44 -13.15
CA SER A 183 5.08 1.52 -12.05
C SER A 183 6.41 2.14 -12.51
N LEU A 184 6.90 1.76 -13.69
CA LEU A 184 8.14 2.31 -14.23
C LEU A 184 8.03 3.80 -14.54
N PHE A 185 6.87 4.27 -15.00
CA PHE A 185 6.60 5.69 -15.22
C PHE A 185 6.70 6.49 -13.92
N VAL A 186 6.17 5.97 -12.82
CA VAL A 186 6.26 6.61 -11.49
C VAL A 186 7.72 6.78 -11.07
N LEU A 187 8.56 5.75 -11.21
CA LEU A 187 9.98 5.81 -10.87
C LEU A 187 10.74 6.79 -11.79
N ARG A 188 10.49 6.75 -13.09
CA ARG A 188 11.08 7.69 -14.09
C ARG A 188 10.66 9.12 -13.82
N ALA A 189 9.42 9.34 -13.39
CA ALA A 189 8.96 10.67 -12.98
C ALA A 189 9.74 11.16 -11.76
N GLY A 190 9.98 10.31 -10.76
CA GLY A 190 10.83 10.64 -9.62
C GLY A 190 12.24 11.06 -10.03
N VAL A 191 12.87 10.32 -10.94
CA VAL A 191 14.19 10.67 -11.50
C VAL A 191 14.13 12.04 -12.18
N ALA A 192 13.20 12.25 -13.12
CA ALA A 192 13.08 13.47 -13.89
C ALA A 192 12.81 14.72 -13.02
N LEU A 193 11.96 14.58 -11.99
CA LEU A 193 11.65 15.68 -11.08
C LEU A 193 12.86 16.13 -10.26
N ILE A 194 13.70 15.18 -9.81
CA ILE A 194 14.94 15.51 -9.09
C ILE A 194 15.97 16.13 -10.04
N GLU A 195 16.21 15.54 -11.22
CA GLU A 195 17.16 16.03 -12.21
C GLU A 195 16.87 17.47 -12.64
N LYS A 196 15.58 17.79 -12.80
CA LYS A 196 15.12 19.13 -13.17
C LYS A 196 15.03 20.10 -11.99
N GLY A 197 15.34 19.66 -10.75
CA GLY A 197 15.24 20.48 -9.54
C GLY A 197 13.80 20.90 -9.19
N MET A 198 12.80 20.16 -9.68
CA MET A 198 11.39 20.41 -9.45
C MET A 198 10.93 19.86 -8.11
N ALA A 199 11.54 18.77 -7.63
CA ALA A 199 11.26 18.17 -6.33
C ALA A 199 12.54 17.67 -5.65
N ASP A 200 12.52 17.65 -4.31
CA ASP A 200 13.59 17.13 -3.46
C ASP A 200 13.07 16.29 -2.28
N PHE A 201 11.75 16.11 -2.17
CA PHE A 201 11.09 15.26 -1.18
C PHE A 201 9.93 14.53 -1.86
N LEU A 202 10.10 13.24 -2.14
CA LEU A 202 9.21 12.50 -3.02
C LEU A 202 8.58 11.30 -2.32
N TYR A 203 7.30 11.07 -2.61
CA TYR A 203 6.62 9.80 -2.39
C TYR A 203 6.20 9.20 -3.72
N LEU A 204 6.66 7.98 -4.00
CA LEU A 204 6.44 7.26 -5.23
C LEU A 204 5.66 5.98 -4.93
N SER A 205 4.37 5.93 -5.29
CA SER A 205 3.50 4.77 -5.04
C SER A 205 3.26 4.01 -6.35
N LEU A 206 3.74 2.77 -6.41
CA LEU A 206 3.65 1.91 -7.59
C LEU A 206 2.27 1.24 -7.70
N THR A 207 2.12 0.18 -8.50
CA THR A 207 0.91 -0.63 -8.62
C THR A 207 1.25 -2.12 -8.68
N ASP A 208 0.37 -2.94 -8.14
CA ASP A 208 0.48 -4.38 -7.92
C ASP A 208 -0.04 -5.25 -9.06
N TYR A 209 -0.29 -4.68 -10.24
CA TYR A 209 -0.81 -5.42 -11.40
C TYR A 209 0.04 -6.66 -11.73
N MET A 210 1.36 -6.51 -11.73
CA MET A 210 2.28 -7.61 -12.01
C MET A 210 2.21 -8.71 -10.96
N GLN A 211 2.08 -8.34 -9.68
CA GLN A 211 2.03 -9.28 -8.56
C GLN A 211 0.71 -10.06 -8.51
N HIS A 212 -0.40 -9.47 -8.96
CA HIS A 212 -1.66 -10.18 -9.16
C HIS A 212 -1.61 -11.17 -10.31
N THR A 213 -0.79 -10.91 -11.33
CA THR A 213 -0.73 -11.71 -12.56
C THR A 213 0.33 -12.80 -12.51
N TYR A 214 1.52 -12.48 -11.98
CA TYR A 214 2.70 -13.35 -12.07
C TYR A 214 3.27 -13.73 -10.70
N ALA A 215 3.70 -14.98 -10.58
CA ALA A 215 4.43 -15.47 -9.41
C ALA A 215 5.84 -14.82 -9.30
N PRO A 216 6.48 -14.84 -8.13
CA PRO A 216 7.79 -14.22 -7.93
C PRO A 216 8.91 -14.77 -8.84
N ASP A 217 8.84 -16.04 -9.22
CA ASP A 217 9.81 -16.74 -10.07
C ASP A 217 9.50 -16.69 -11.57
N ALA A 218 8.37 -16.10 -11.95
CA ALA A 218 8.03 -15.90 -13.36
C ALA A 218 9.00 -14.91 -14.01
N GLU A 219 9.39 -15.16 -15.27
CA GLU A 219 10.34 -14.30 -15.98
C GLU A 219 9.82 -12.86 -16.14
N GLU A 220 8.51 -12.69 -16.28
CA GLU A 220 7.85 -11.39 -16.33
C GLU A 220 8.05 -10.61 -15.03
N SER A 221 7.94 -11.28 -13.88
CA SER A 221 8.22 -10.67 -12.58
C SER A 221 9.70 -10.30 -12.44
N LEU A 222 10.61 -11.22 -12.75
CA LEU A 222 12.05 -11.02 -12.70
C LEU A 222 12.45 -9.79 -13.54
N LYS A 223 11.96 -9.73 -14.78
CA LYS A 223 12.22 -8.63 -15.69
C LYS A 223 11.65 -7.29 -15.18
N PHE A 224 10.44 -7.32 -14.62
CA PHE A 224 9.80 -6.13 -14.05
C PHE A 224 10.61 -5.54 -12.89
N TYR A 225 11.11 -6.39 -11.98
CA TYR A 225 11.93 -5.93 -10.86
C TYR A 225 13.34 -5.50 -11.32
N GLU A 226 13.92 -6.10 -12.36
CA GLU A 226 15.16 -5.57 -12.98
C GLU A 226 14.97 -4.15 -13.51
N ASP A 227 13.85 -3.89 -14.17
CA ASP A 227 13.57 -2.57 -14.70
C ASP A 227 13.35 -1.54 -13.57
N GLN A 228 12.68 -1.93 -12.46
CA GLN A 228 12.57 -1.08 -11.26
C GLN A 228 13.93 -0.83 -10.61
N ASP A 229 14.76 -1.87 -10.45
CA ASP A 229 16.10 -1.77 -9.87
C ASP A 229 16.99 -0.79 -10.65
N ARG A 230 16.84 -0.76 -12.00
CA ARG A 230 17.56 0.19 -12.86
C ARG A 230 17.15 1.63 -12.58
N GLU A 231 15.87 1.90 -12.43
CA GLU A 231 15.38 3.26 -12.09
C GLU A 231 15.78 3.65 -10.66
N LEU A 232 15.76 2.69 -9.70
CA LEU A 232 16.29 2.88 -8.36
C LEU A 232 17.78 3.28 -8.39
N GLY A 233 18.57 2.64 -9.25
CA GLY A 233 19.97 2.98 -9.47
C GLY A 233 20.17 4.41 -9.93
N LYS A 234 19.29 4.95 -10.77
CA LYS A 234 19.34 6.37 -11.20
C LYS A 234 19.06 7.32 -10.03
N LEU A 235 18.05 7.03 -9.20
CA LEU A 235 17.76 7.82 -8.00
C LEU A 235 18.95 7.84 -7.02
N LEU A 236 19.61 6.69 -6.82
CA LEU A 236 20.83 6.60 -6.02
C LEU A 236 21.98 7.44 -6.60
N ALA A 237 22.14 7.43 -7.93
CA ALA A 237 23.18 8.22 -8.62
C ALA A 237 22.95 9.74 -8.51
N LEU A 238 21.70 10.18 -8.34
CA LEU A 238 21.33 11.57 -8.04
C LEU A 238 21.59 11.97 -6.57
N GLY A 239 22.12 11.06 -5.75
CA GLY A 239 22.42 11.32 -4.35
C GLY A 239 21.22 11.28 -3.43
N ALA A 240 20.11 10.70 -3.87
CA ALA A 240 18.90 10.59 -3.07
C ALA A 240 19.10 9.62 -1.88
N ILE A 241 18.55 9.98 -0.74
CA ILE A 241 18.33 9.08 0.39
C ILE A 241 17.01 8.35 0.10
N ILE A 242 17.10 7.03 -0.06
CA ILE A 242 15.95 6.22 -0.46
C ILE A 242 15.52 5.34 0.71
N GLY A 243 14.21 5.40 1.03
CA GLY A 243 13.49 4.39 1.78
C GLY A 243 12.48 3.71 0.87
N ALA A 244 12.44 2.38 0.85
CA ALA A 244 11.44 1.64 0.11
C ALA A 244 10.80 0.56 0.98
N THR A 245 9.49 0.39 0.83
CA THR A 245 8.72 -0.66 1.48
C THR A 245 7.57 -1.08 0.55
N ALA A 246 6.76 -2.05 0.96
CA ALA A 246 5.51 -2.33 0.29
C ALA A 246 4.33 -2.03 1.24
N ASP A 247 3.16 -1.85 0.67
CA ASP A 247 1.91 -1.72 1.40
C ASP A 247 1.37 -3.08 1.84
N HIS A 248 1.61 -4.13 1.06
CA HIS A 248 1.31 -5.52 1.35
C HIS A 248 2.15 -6.47 0.51
N GLY A 249 2.13 -7.75 0.89
CA GLY A 249 2.61 -8.84 0.07
C GLY A 249 1.54 -9.40 -0.86
N MET A 250 1.78 -10.58 -1.44
CA MET A 250 0.89 -11.23 -2.40
C MET A 250 1.03 -12.75 -2.31
N ASN A 251 -0.09 -13.48 -2.23
CA ASN A 251 -0.09 -14.95 -2.25
C ASN A 251 -1.02 -15.51 -3.33
N ALA A 252 -0.69 -16.70 -3.85
CA ALA A 252 -1.63 -17.48 -4.64
C ALA A 252 -2.80 -17.94 -3.74
N LYS A 253 -4.03 -17.86 -4.25
CA LYS A 253 -5.27 -18.17 -3.54
C LYS A 253 -6.01 -19.28 -4.27
N ILE A 254 -5.36 -20.44 -4.33
CA ILE A 254 -5.82 -21.59 -5.11
C ILE A 254 -5.83 -22.87 -4.28
N THR A 255 -6.69 -23.79 -4.68
CA THR A 255 -6.70 -25.16 -4.17
C THR A 255 -5.48 -25.97 -4.71
N ALA A 256 -5.29 -27.16 -4.21
CA ALA A 256 -4.26 -28.08 -4.72
C ALA A 256 -4.43 -28.42 -6.21
N GLU A 257 -5.67 -28.32 -6.73
CA GLU A 257 -6.02 -28.55 -8.12
C GLU A 257 -5.82 -27.30 -9.01
N GLY A 258 -5.39 -26.17 -8.42
CA GLY A 258 -5.11 -24.92 -9.15
C GLY A 258 -6.34 -24.06 -9.43
N THR A 259 -7.48 -24.35 -8.80
CA THR A 259 -8.70 -23.54 -8.92
C THR A 259 -8.78 -22.47 -7.82
N PRO A 260 -9.49 -21.32 -8.03
CA PRO A 260 -9.68 -20.32 -7.00
C PRO A 260 -10.27 -20.90 -5.71
N ASN A 261 -9.64 -20.61 -4.58
CA ASN A 261 -10.03 -21.12 -3.25
C ASN A 261 -10.80 -20.04 -2.48
N VAL A 262 -12.12 -20.04 -2.64
CA VAL A 262 -13.00 -18.96 -2.15
C VAL A 262 -13.99 -19.46 -1.10
N LEU A 263 -14.10 -18.74 0.01
CA LEU A 263 -15.19 -18.90 0.99
C LEU A 263 -16.15 -17.71 0.86
N TYR A 264 -17.40 -17.98 0.52
CA TYR A 264 -18.44 -16.95 0.37
C TYR A 264 -19.16 -16.75 1.70
N ILE A 265 -18.66 -15.84 2.52
CA ILE A 265 -19.05 -15.67 3.92
C ILE A 265 -20.54 -15.33 4.08
N GLU A 266 -21.10 -14.44 3.24
CA GLU A 266 -22.52 -14.08 3.33
C GLU A 266 -23.42 -15.27 2.96
N THR A 267 -23.03 -16.05 1.94
CA THR A 267 -23.74 -17.30 1.61
C THR A 267 -23.70 -18.29 2.77
N MET A 268 -22.51 -18.54 3.32
CA MET A 268 -22.33 -19.47 4.46
C MET A 268 -23.16 -19.07 5.67
N LEU A 269 -23.17 -17.77 6.01
CA LEU A 269 -23.96 -17.23 7.12
C LEU A 269 -25.47 -17.34 6.86
N THR A 270 -25.91 -17.00 5.66
CA THR A 270 -27.32 -17.07 5.28
C THR A 270 -27.83 -18.51 5.30
N GLU A 271 -27.06 -19.47 4.82
CA GLU A 271 -27.42 -20.89 4.86
C GLU A 271 -27.52 -21.43 6.29
N LYS A 272 -26.66 -20.94 7.20
CA LYS A 272 -26.61 -21.43 8.59
C LYS A 272 -27.61 -20.74 9.51
N PHE A 273 -27.75 -19.42 9.41
CA PHE A 273 -28.46 -18.58 10.37
C PHE A 273 -29.68 -17.82 9.76
N GLY A 274 -29.88 -17.88 8.45
CA GLY A 274 -30.92 -17.11 7.77
C GLY A 274 -30.42 -15.73 7.31
N THR A 275 -31.31 -14.76 7.18
CA THR A 275 -31.01 -13.40 6.71
C THR A 275 -30.54 -12.49 7.85
N GLY A 276 -30.06 -11.27 7.51
CA GLY A 276 -29.61 -10.26 8.48
C GLY A 276 -28.11 -10.11 8.56
N PHE A 277 -27.40 -10.51 7.51
CA PHE A 277 -25.95 -10.34 7.38
C PHE A 277 -25.62 -9.46 6.18
N ARG A 278 -24.68 -8.56 6.37
CA ARG A 278 -24.05 -7.79 5.30
C ARG A 278 -22.54 -7.99 5.37
N VAL A 279 -21.97 -8.60 4.36
CA VAL A 279 -20.53 -8.80 4.25
C VAL A 279 -19.93 -7.70 3.38
N ILE A 280 -18.94 -6.99 3.90
CA ILE A 280 -18.15 -6.01 3.16
C ILE A 280 -16.80 -6.62 2.83
N CYS A 281 -16.42 -6.55 1.57
CA CYS A 281 -15.10 -6.90 1.07
C CYS A 281 -14.26 -5.62 0.91
N PRO A 282 -13.41 -5.22 1.86
CA PRO A 282 -12.73 -3.94 1.80
C PRO A 282 -11.69 -3.81 0.69
N ILE A 283 -11.34 -4.92 0.02
CA ILE A 283 -10.52 -4.92 -1.21
C ILE A 283 -11.29 -4.39 -2.43
N THR A 284 -12.62 -4.32 -2.36
CA THR A 284 -13.47 -3.99 -3.50
C THR A 284 -13.02 -2.70 -4.18
N ASP A 285 -12.81 -2.81 -5.47
CA ASP A 285 -12.60 -1.70 -6.39
C ASP A 285 -13.38 -2.01 -7.67
N PRO A 286 -14.47 -1.30 -7.97
CA PRO A 286 -15.30 -1.56 -9.13
C PRO A 286 -14.57 -1.47 -10.48
N TYR A 287 -13.41 -0.82 -10.51
CA TYR A 287 -12.58 -0.64 -11.70
C TYR A 287 -11.52 -1.73 -11.89
N VAL A 288 -11.32 -2.58 -10.86
CA VAL A 288 -10.27 -3.63 -10.86
C VAL A 288 -10.91 -4.99 -11.00
N LYS A 289 -10.53 -5.74 -12.05
CA LYS A 289 -11.10 -7.06 -12.36
C LYS A 289 -10.19 -8.23 -11.96
N HIS A 290 -8.87 -8.02 -11.92
CA HIS A 290 -7.87 -9.10 -11.78
C HIS A 290 -7.89 -9.84 -10.43
N HIS A 291 -8.56 -9.34 -9.39
CA HIS A 291 -8.77 -10.06 -8.13
C HIS A 291 -10.24 -10.34 -7.82
N GLY A 292 -11.18 -10.00 -8.70
CA GLY A 292 -12.60 -10.28 -8.55
C GLY A 292 -13.24 -9.71 -7.27
N ALA A 293 -12.69 -8.64 -6.68
CA ALA A 293 -13.05 -8.10 -5.36
C ALA A 293 -12.89 -9.13 -4.21
N LEU A 294 -11.96 -10.08 -4.34
CA LEU A 294 -11.66 -11.14 -3.38
C LEU A 294 -10.34 -10.88 -2.67
N GLY A 295 -10.35 -10.85 -1.36
CA GLY A 295 -9.17 -10.69 -0.51
C GLY A 295 -9.18 -11.67 0.66
N SER A 296 -8.18 -11.57 1.53
CA SER A 296 -8.06 -12.43 2.72
C SER A 296 -8.74 -11.86 3.97
N TYR A 297 -9.62 -10.87 3.80
CA TYR A 297 -10.24 -10.15 4.91
C TYR A 297 -11.62 -9.61 4.50
N VAL A 298 -12.61 -9.84 5.36
CA VAL A 298 -13.93 -9.21 5.25
C VAL A 298 -14.42 -8.70 6.60
N VAL A 299 -15.36 -7.76 6.53
CA VAL A 299 -16.09 -7.23 7.69
C VAL A 299 -17.55 -7.67 7.59
N VAL A 300 -18.11 -8.17 8.70
CA VAL A 300 -19.52 -8.61 8.76
C VAL A 300 -20.31 -7.66 9.64
N HIS A 301 -21.41 -7.13 9.11
CA HIS A 301 -22.45 -6.44 9.86
C HIS A 301 -23.60 -7.41 10.13
N ILE A 302 -24.15 -7.41 11.33
CA ILE A 302 -25.16 -8.35 11.80
C ILE A 302 -26.33 -7.56 12.39
N ASP A 303 -27.55 -7.79 11.88
CA ASP A 303 -28.74 -7.06 12.32
C ASP A 303 -29.11 -7.46 13.77
N ASP A 304 -29.13 -8.75 14.07
CA ASP A 304 -29.40 -9.27 15.43
C ASP A 304 -28.11 -9.37 16.24
N GLN A 305 -27.86 -8.38 17.06
CA GLN A 305 -26.67 -8.30 17.91
C GLN A 305 -26.56 -9.46 18.93
N GLN A 306 -27.67 -10.16 19.25
CA GLN A 306 -27.66 -11.24 20.24
C GLN A 306 -26.97 -12.50 19.73
N ILE A 307 -26.96 -12.73 18.42
CA ILE A 307 -26.34 -13.93 17.83
C ILE A 307 -24.85 -13.76 17.51
N ILE A 308 -24.27 -12.56 17.67
CA ILE A 308 -22.85 -12.31 17.35
C ILE A 308 -21.90 -13.35 17.97
N PRO A 309 -22.01 -13.74 19.26
CA PRO A 309 -21.13 -14.73 19.83
C PRO A 309 -21.26 -16.12 19.19
N GLU A 310 -22.48 -16.51 18.79
CA GLU A 310 -22.74 -17.79 18.14
C GLU A 310 -22.15 -17.79 16.72
N VAL A 311 -22.38 -16.72 15.96
CA VAL A 311 -21.82 -16.52 14.59
C VAL A 311 -20.31 -16.54 14.64
N LYS A 312 -19.69 -15.80 15.57
CA LYS A 312 -18.23 -15.77 15.77
C LYS A 312 -17.67 -17.17 16.02
N ASN A 313 -18.27 -17.91 16.98
CA ASN A 313 -17.82 -19.25 17.33
C ASN A 313 -17.95 -20.21 16.14
N TRP A 314 -19.05 -20.13 15.41
CA TRP A 314 -19.26 -20.97 14.24
C TRP A 314 -18.28 -20.68 13.12
N LEU A 315 -18.04 -19.40 12.79
CA LEU A 315 -17.05 -18.99 11.79
C LEU A 315 -15.63 -19.43 12.16
N SER A 316 -15.26 -19.32 13.44
CA SER A 316 -13.91 -19.62 13.93
C SER A 316 -13.46 -21.08 13.73
N VAL A 317 -14.41 -22.00 13.51
CA VAL A 317 -14.12 -23.41 13.29
C VAL A 317 -14.26 -23.85 11.83
N GLN A 318 -14.58 -22.92 10.93
CA GLN A 318 -14.69 -23.24 9.50
C GLN A 318 -13.30 -23.42 8.87
N SER A 319 -13.15 -24.45 8.06
CA SER A 319 -11.91 -24.68 7.31
C SER A 319 -11.60 -23.50 6.39
N GLY A 320 -10.37 -23.04 6.39
CA GLY A 320 -9.91 -21.90 5.56
C GLY A 320 -10.08 -20.54 6.24
N ILE A 321 -10.73 -20.44 7.41
CA ILE A 321 -10.75 -19.25 8.27
C ILE A 321 -9.62 -19.36 9.28
N SER A 322 -8.78 -18.32 9.38
CA SER A 322 -7.66 -18.28 10.34
C SER A 322 -7.98 -17.53 11.61
N GLU A 323 -8.73 -16.43 11.52
CA GLU A 323 -9.03 -15.56 12.65
C GLU A 323 -10.44 -14.98 12.52
N VAL A 324 -11.16 -14.90 13.65
CA VAL A 324 -12.45 -14.19 13.76
C VAL A 324 -12.44 -13.37 15.04
N TYR A 325 -12.64 -12.07 14.90
CA TYR A 325 -12.71 -11.14 16.04
C TYR A 325 -14.05 -10.43 16.09
N ASP A 326 -14.58 -10.25 17.31
CA ASP A 326 -15.63 -9.25 17.53
C ASP A 326 -15.06 -7.83 17.39
N LYS A 327 -15.96 -6.87 17.28
CA LYS A 327 -15.64 -5.48 17.00
C LYS A 327 -14.60 -4.89 17.96
N GLU A 328 -14.78 -5.07 19.27
CA GLU A 328 -13.91 -4.47 20.28
C GLU A 328 -12.49 -5.05 20.23
N ILE A 329 -12.40 -6.37 20.19
CA ILE A 329 -11.12 -7.08 20.13
C ILE A 329 -10.45 -6.83 18.79
N GLY A 330 -11.20 -6.90 17.69
CA GLY A 330 -10.70 -6.72 16.34
C GLY A 330 -10.17 -5.30 16.12
N CYS A 331 -10.89 -4.26 16.53
CA CYS A 331 -10.41 -2.88 16.44
C CYS A 331 -9.09 -2.67 17.18
N ARG A 332 -8.92 -3.30 18.34
CA ARG A 332 -7.68 -3.20 19.10
C ARG A 332 -6.51 -3.97 18.46
N ILE A 333 -6.76 -5.22 18.01
CA ILE A 333 -5.70 -6.11 17.47
C ILE A 333 -5.31 -5.71 16.05
N LEU A 334 -6.29 -5.31 15.24
CA LEU A 334 -6.10 -4.95 13.84
C LEU A 334 -5.95 -3.43 13.65
N GLU A 335 -5.94 -2.68 14.76
CA GLU A 335 -5.78 -1.21 14.79
C GLU A 335 -6.79 -0.50 13.87
N GLN A 336 -8.07 -0.92 13.92
CA GLN A 336 -9.12 -0.39 13.05
C GLN A 336 -9.94 0.72 13.71
N PRO A 337 -10.44 1.70 12.92
CA PRO A 337 -11.31 2.76 13.42
C PRO A 337 -12.68 2.19 13.83
N PHE A 338 -13.03 2.32 15.11
CA PHE A 338 -14.21 1.70 15.70
C PHE A 338 -15.54 2.11 15.04
N ASP A 339 -15.63 3.33 14.56
CA ASP A 339 -16.83 3.91 13.95
C ASP A 339 -17.00 3.54 12.46
N ARG A 340 -15.98 2.94 11.82
CA ARG A 340 -15.97 2.62 10.39
C ARG A 340 -15.88 1.13 10.09
N THR A 341 -16.29 0.29 11.02
CA THR A 341 -16.24 -1.15 10.87
C THR A 341 -17.55 -1.84 11.24
N GLY A 342 -17.63 -3.15 11.02
CA GLY A 342 -18.77 -4.00 11.36
C GLY A 342 -18.66 -4.65 12.74
N ASP A 343 -19.42 -5.71 12.92
CA ASP A 343 -19.57 -6.43 14.18
C ASP A 343 -18.53 -7.56 14.31
N LEU A 344 -18.13 -8.16 13.18
CA LEU A 344 -17.06 -9.17 13.13
C LEU A 344 -16.04 -8.85 12.03
N PHE A 345 -14.79 -9.22 12.32
CA PHE A 345 -13.70 -9.28 11.36
C PHE A 345 -13.38 -10.74 11.08
N VAL A 346 -13.27 -11.12 9.82
CA VAL A 346 -12.97 -12.47 9.37
C VAL A 346 -11.73 -12.45 8.48
N LEU A 347 -10.69 -13.18 8.87
CA LEU A 347 -9.45 -13.34 8.13
C LEU A 347 -9.32 -14.79 7.66
N SER A 348 -8.91 -14.97 6.41
CA SER A 348 -8.69 -16.30 5.83
C SER A 348 -7.28 -16.82 6.03
N GLY A 349 -7.10 -18.12 5.80
CA GLY A 349 -5.80 -18.76 5.68
C GLY A 349 -5.02 -18.27 4.46
N ARG A 350 -3.76 -18.71 4.37
CA ARG A 350 -2.80 -18.25 3.36
C ARG A 350 -3.28 -18.42 1.92
N ASP A 351 -3.87 -19.57 1.62
CA ASP A 351 -4.22 -19.97 0.25
C ASP A 351 -5.71 -19.77 -0.05
N VAL A 352 -6.43 -19.03 0.83
CA VAL A 352 -7.87 -18.81 0.76
C VAL A 352 -8.17 -17.33 0.63
N VAL A 353 -9.21 -16.99 -0.13
CA VAL A 353 -9.86 -15.68 -0.09
C VAL A 353 -11.27 -15.79 0.47
N VAL A 354 -11.76 -14.69 1.00
CA VAL A 354 -13.13 -14.54 1.49
C VAL A 354 -13.90 -13.54 0.64
N GLY A 355 -15.12 -13.88 0.30
CA GLY A 355 -16.00 -13.08 -0.54
C GLY A 355 -17.42 -12.97 0.05
N LYS A 356 -18.27 -12.24 -0.66
CA LYS A 356 -19.68 -12.01 -0.29
C LYS A 356 -20.53 -13.19 -0.70
N THR A 357 -20.98 -13.25 -1.94
CA THR A 357 -21.70 -14.38 -2.56
C THR A 357 -21.07 -14.74 -3.90
N PRO A 358 -21.32 -15.93 -4.47
CA PRO A 358 -20.79 -16.29 -5.80
C PRO A 358 -21.16 -15.30 -6.92
N ASN A 359 -22.29 -14.60 -6.80
CA ASN A 359 -22.76 -13.66 -7.81
C ASN A 359 -22.08 -12.29 -7.74
N ASP A 360 -21.43 -11.97 -6.62
CA ASP A 360 -20.73 -10.69 -6.44
C ASP A 360 -19.30 -10.72 -6.99
N HIS A 361 -18.80 -11.89 -7.43
CA HIS A 361 -17.40 -12.08 -7.82
C HIS A 361 -17.28 -12.78 -9.18
N ASP A 362 -16.76 -12.06 -10.17
CA ASP A 362 -16.57 -12.62 -11.53
C ASP A 362 -15.24 -13.37 -11.64
N LEU A 363 -15.25 -14.65 -11.26
CA LEU A 363 -14.06 -15.52 -11.39
C LEU A 363 -13.68 -15.82 -12.85
N LYS A 364 -14.58 -15.60 -13.82
CA LYS A 364 -14.28 -15.82 -15.25
C LYS A 364 -13.48 -14.66 -15.85
N ALA A 365 -13.53 -13.50 -15.22
CA ALA A 365 -12.75 -12.33 -15.61
C ALA A 365 -11.29 -12.36 -15.09
N LEU A 366 -10.92 -13.38 -14.29
CA LEU A 366 -9.57 -13.54 -13.79
C LEU A 366 -8.61 -13.89 -14.94
N ASP A 367 -7.54 -13.13 -15.06
CA ASP A 367 -6.48 -13.38 -16.02
C ASP A 367 -5.39 -14.24 -15.35
N GLY A 368 -5.54 -15.56 -15.50
CA GLY A 368 -4.62 -16.54 -14.90
C GLY A 368 -5.02 -17.02 -13.50
N THR A 369 -4.01 -17.31 -12.68
CA THR A 369 -4.15 -17.82 -11.31
C THR A 369 -4.60 -16.71 -10.37
N LEU A 370 -5.63 -16.95 -9.53
CA LEU A 370 -6.02 -15.99 -8.50
C LEU A 370 -4.88 -15.75 -7.52
N ARG A 371 -4.39 -14.51 -7.47
CA ARG A 371 -3.42 -14.01 -6.50
C ARG A 371 -4.03 -12.81 -5.80
N SER A 372 -3.94 -12.75 -4.48
CA SER A 372 -4.56 -11.70 -3.70
C SER A 372 -3.88 -11.51 -2.33
N HIS A 373 -4.40 -10.57 -1.56
CA HIS A 373 -3.85 -10.09 -0.31
C HIS A 373 -4.95 -9.65 0.67
N GLY A 374 -4.60 -9.05 1.79
CA GLY A 374 -5.54 -8.45 2.73
C GLY A 374 -5.46 -9.01 4.15
N GLY A 375 -4.81 -10.16 4.34
CA GLY A 375 -4.71 -10.86 5.61
C GLY A 375 -3.33 -10.83 6.26
N ARG A 376 -3.17 -11.68 7.28
CA ARG A 376 -1.92 -11.84 8.04
C ARG A 376 -0.75 -12.31 7.19
N TYR A 377 -1.03 -13.12 6.19
CA TYR A 377 0.01 -13.73 5.37
C TYR A 377 0.61 -12.79 4.33
N GLU A 378 0.02 -11.60 4.17
CA GLU A 378 0.49 -10.54 3.28
C GLU A 378 0.92 -9.28 4.06
N GLU A 379 0.94 -9.31 5.42
CA GLU A 379 1.32 -8.15 6.23
C GLU A 379 2.83 -7.91 6.32
N MET A 380 3.65 -8.99 6.20
CA MET A 380 5.10 -8.87 6.27
C MET A 380 5.67 -8.44 4.92
N VAL A 381 6.35 -7.31 4.91
CA VAL A 381 6.86 -6.65 3.69
C VAL A 381 8.31 -6.20 3.86
N PRO A 382 9.08 -6.03 2.77
CA PRO A 382 10.45 -5.56 2.86
C PRO A 382 10.53 -4.09 3.30
N LEU A 383 11.61 -3.76 4.01
CA LEU A 383 12.09 -2.39 4.26
C LEU A 383 13.52 -2.27 3.75
N LEU A 384 13.73 -1.33 2.84
CA LEU A 384 15.03 -1.01 2.25
C LEU A 384 15.37 0.44 2.60
N ILE A 385 16.57 0.69 3.17
CA ILE A 385 17.07 2.05 3.41
C ILE A 385 18.45 2.16 2.77
N SER A 386 18.64 3.12 1.89
CA SER A 386 19.86 3.25 1.07
C SER A 386 21.14 3.59 1.84
N HIS A 387 21.01 4.07 3.07
CA HIS A 387 22.14 4.47 3.93
C HIS A 387 22.16 3.63 5.21
N PRO A 388 23.34 3.47 5.85
CA PRO A 388 23.44 2.75 7.12
C PRO A 388 22.58 3.38 8.21
N LEU A 389 21.89 2.54 8.97
CA LEU A 389 21.13 3.01 10.12
C LEU A 389 22.06 3.43 11.27
N ASN A 390 21.68 4.47 11.99
CA ASN A 390 22.28 4.81 13.26
C ASN A 390 21.89 3.79 14.35
N ASP A 391 22.58 3.78 15.48
CA ASP A 391 22.42 2.74 16.50
C ASP A 391 21.03 2.73 17.15
N THR A 392 20.35 3.87 17.20
CA THR A 392 18.97 3.94 17.69
C THR A 392 18.02 3.19 16.75
N TYR A 393 18.17 3.40 15.44
CA TYR A 393 17.31 2.76 14.44
C TYR A 393 17.69 1.31 14.15
N LYS A 394 18.96 0.91 14.36
CA LYS A 394 19.32 -0.51 14.40
C LYS A 394 18.56 -1.25 15.52
N ARG A 395 18.45 -0.65 16.72
CA ARG A 395 17.65 -1.24 17.81
C ARG A 395 16.15 -1.23 17.50
N LYS A 396 15.63 -0.13 16.91
CA LYS A 396 14.22 -0.06 16.47
C LYS A 396 13.91 -1.14 15.43
N ALA A 397 14.83 -1.40 14.51
CA ALA A 397 14.68 -2.44 13.48
C ALA A 397 14.66 -3.88 14.03
N MET A 398 15.22 -4.12 15.22
CA MET A 398 15.16 -5.44 15.91
C MET A 398 13.86 -5.64 16.70
N GLY A 399 13.04 -4.62 16.84
CA GLY A 399 11.74 -4.70 17.49
C GLY A 399 10.63 -5.16 16.53
N ASP A 400 9.51 -4.45 16.54
CA ASP A 400 8.37 -4.68 15.63
C ASP A 400 8.14 -3.42 14.76
N PRO A 401 9.08 -3.09 13.84
CA PRO A 401 8.93 -1.92 12.99
C PRO A 401 7.80 -2.12 11.99
N ARG A 402 7.17 -0.98 11.63
CA ARG A 402 6.02 -0.97 10.72
C ARG A 402 6.43 -0.41 9.36
N ASN A 403 5.72 -0.79 8.29
CA ASN A 403 5.97 -0.23 6.96
C ASN A 403 5.76 1.30 6.94
N PHE A 404 4.88 1.81 7.76
CA PHE A 404 4.65 3.26 7.90
C PHE A 404 5.71 3.99 8.76
N ASP A 405 6.70 3.28 9.28
CA ASP A 405 7.92 3.89 9.81
C ASP A 405 8.94 4.24 8.72
N VAL A 406 8.70 3.90 7.45
CA VAL A 406 9.68 4.07 6.37
C VAL A 406 10.20 5.51 6.24
N PHE A 407 9.35 6.54 6.36
CA PHE A 407 9.79 7.94 6.38
C PHE A 407 10.70 8.22 7.57
N ASP A 408 10.35 7.72 8.75
CA ASP A 408 11.13 7.89 9.97
C ASP A 408 12.50 7.23 9.87
N PHE A 409 12.56 5.99 9.39
CA PHE A 409 13.82 5.30 9.10
C PHE A 409 14.67 6.02 8.06
N THR A 410 14.05 6.55 7.00
CA THR A 410 14.75 7.23 5.91
C THR A 410 15.32 8.57 6.37
N ILE A 411 14.57 9.32 7.15
CA ILE A 411 14.90 10.71 7.53
C ILE A 411 15.74 10.75 8.81
N ASN A 412 15.27 10.12 9.86
CA ASN A 412 15.88 10.17 11.19
C ASN A 412 16.84 8.99 11.45
N GLY A 413 16.66 7.90 10.71
CA GLY A 413 17.38 6.65 10.93
C GLY A 413 18.76 6.59 10.30
N THR A 414 19.06 7.45 9.34
CA THR A 414 20.30 7.37 8.55
C THR A 414 21.42 8.21 9.16
N ASN A 415 22.66 7.71 9.02
CA ASN A 415 23.88 8.47 9.32
C ASN A 415 24.32 9.20 8.06
N ILE A 416 24.06 10.51 7.99
CA ILE A 416 24.42 11.36 6.85
C ILE A 416 25.16 12.59 7.32
#